data_99419127cd4ab61a7cbc8b4e086df87b
#
_entry.id   99419127cd4ab61a7cbc8b4e086df87b
#
_cell.length_a   1.000
_cell.length_b   1.000
_cell.length_c   1.000
_cell.angle_alpha   90.00
_cell.angle_beta   90.00
_cell.angle_gamma   90.00
#
_symmetry.space_group_name_H-M   'P 1'
#
loop_
_entity.id
_entity.type
_entity.pdbx_description
1 polymer ?
#
loop_
_entity_poly.entity_id
_entity_poly.type
_entity_poly.pdbx_seq_one_letter_code
_entity_poly.pdbx_strand_id
1 'polypeptide(L)'
;MKRKYIILIATITLLSGAKYIHANKLELKDETVYINQLEEKNKLLIEALDNFGASSKEQAIEIYAEGVKTRSGPMQYSIMCKNLKEDFIKTMEEEKNYAWVTGFSSPWVKDYKVIEDKKNADDSYTVVIKFYWETGGGPFGETNTTLRIVNENEIWCITHIENDYK
;
A
#
# COMPACT_ATOMS: atom_id res chain seq x y z
N MET A 1 -1.84 -67.29 -13.79
CA MET A 1 -2.58 -66.07 -14.19
C MET A 1 -2.43 -64.91 -13.21
N LYS A 2 -2.39 -65.09 -11.88
CA LYS A 2 -2.35 -63.99 -10.87
C LYS A 2 -1.13 -63.06 -10.91
N ARG A 3 0.07 -63.53 -11.30
CA ARG A 3 1.30 -62.69 -11.36
C ARG A 3 1.31 -61.63 -12.48
N LYS A 4 0.66 -61.87 -13.62
CA LYS A 4 0.60 -60.90 -14.73
C LYS A 4 -0.28 -59.68 -14.40
N TYR A 5 -1.34 -59.84 -13.61
CA TYR A 5 -2.21 -58.77 -13.20
C TYR A 5 -1.56 -57.85 -12.15
N ILE A 6 -0.73 -58.38 -11.24
CA ILE A 6 -0.02 -57.61 -10.23
C ILE A 6 0.99 -56.66 -10.89
N ILE A 7 1.71 -57.15 -11.93
CA ILE A 7 2.69 -56.32 -12.67
C ILE A 7 1.96 -55.21 -13.46
N LEU A 8 0.80 -55.49 -14.03
CA LEU A 8 0.03 -54.51 -14.80
C LEU A 8 -0.52 -53.40 -13.91
N ILE A 9 -1.02 -53.71 -12.71
CA ILE A 9 -1.52 -52.75 -11.76
C ILE A 9 -0.39 -51.86 -11.22
N ALA A 10 0.78 -52.44 -10.91
CA ALA A 10 1.93 -51.69 -10.43
C ALA A 10 2.48 -50.70 -11.48
N THR A 11 2.48 -51.08 -12.77
CA THR A 11 2.90 -50.17 -13.84
C THR A 11 1.92 -49.04 -14.11
N ILE A 12 0.62 -49.23 -13.98
CA ILE A 12 -0.42 -48.19 -14.13
C ILE A 12 -0.32 -47.17 -12.99
N THR A 13 -0.11 -47.62 -11.74
CA THR A 13 0.05 -46.72 -10.59
C THR A 13 1.33 -45.91 -10.65
N LEU A 14 2.44 -46.49 -11.12
CA LEU A 14 3.70 -45.75 -11.33
C LEU A 14 3.58 -44.67 -12.42
N LEU A 15 2.93 -44.99 -13.54
CA LEU A 15 2.71 -44.04 -14.64
C LEU A 15 1.76 -42.89 -14.26
N SER A 16 0.71 -43.17 -13.47
CA SER A 16 -0.19 -42.14 -12.99
C SER A 16 0.48 -41.25 -11.95
N GLY A 17 1.28 -41.79 -11.05
CA GLY A 17 2.08 -41.04 -10.07
C GLY A 17 3.11 -40.12 -10.74
N ALA A 18 3.83 -40.64 -11.77
CA ALA A 18 4.80 -39.83 -12.51
C ALA A 18 4.15 -38.65 -13.27
N LYS A 19 2.98 -38.86 -13.87
CA LYS A 19 2.21 -37.78 -14.53
C LYS A 19 1.72 -36.74 -13.53
N TYR A 20 1.25 -37.16 -12.37
CA TYR A 20 0.78 -36.25 -11.31
C TYR A 20 1.94 -35.38 -10.77
N ILE A 21 3.10 -35.98 -10.51
CA ILE A 21 4.30 -35.24 -10.05
C ILE A 21 4.78 -34.26 -11.13
N HIS A 22 4.73 -34.66 -12.42
CA HIS A 22 5.15 -33.78 -13.51
C HIS A 22 4.20 -32.60 -13.71
N ALA A 23 2.88 -32.82 -13.61
CA ALA A 23 1.86 -31.75 -13.67
C ALA A 23 2.04 -30.76 -12.53
N ASN A 24 2.16 -31.21 -11.27
CA ASN A 24 2.41 -30.34 -10.12
C ASN A 24 3.72 -29.54 -10.25
N LYS A 25 4.77 -30.13 -10.82
CA LYS A 25 6.04 -29.41 -11.03
C LYS A 25 5.95 -28.32 -12.10
N LEU A 26 5.13 -28.52 -13.13
CA LEU A 26 4.86 -27.48 -14.15
C LEU A 26 4.04 -26.35 -13.56
N GLU A 27 2.97 -26.65 -12.81
CA GLU A 27 2.12 -25.67 -12.15
C GLU A 27 2.92 -24.80 -11.15
N LEU A 28 3.75 -25.42 -10.30
CA LEU A 28 4.66 -24.72 -9.38
C LEU A 28 5.66 -23.82 -10.11
N LYS A 29 6.14 -24.24 -11.30
CA LYS A 29 7.06 -23.42 -12.09
C LYS A 29 6.37 -22.18 -12.65
N ASP A 30 5.13 -22.32 -13.13
CA ASP A 30 4.35 -21.22 -13.66
C ASP A 30 3.97 -20.23 -12.55
N GLU A 31 3.60 -20.72 -11.36
CA GLU A 31 3.38 -19.87 -10.17
C GLU A 31 4.63 -19.08 -9.78
N THR A 32 5.80 -19.72 -9.78
CA THR A 32 7.06 -19.04 -9.45
C THR A 32 7.37 -17.92 -10.45
N VAL A 33 7.17 -18.18 -11.74
CA VAL A 33 7.37 -17.17 -12.80
C VAL A 33 6.40 -16.00 -12.60
N TYR A 34 5.15 -16.29 -12.28
CA TYR A 34 4.13 -15.27 -12.02
C TYR A 34 4.47 -14.41 -10.79
N ILE A 35 4.90 -15.03 -9.69
CA ILE A 35 5.33 -14.33 -8.46
C ILE A 35 6.49 -13.39 -8.77
N ASN A 36 7.55 -13.88 -9.45
CA ASN A 36 8.70 -13.05 -9.81
C ASN A 36 8.31 -11.85 -10.69
N GLN A 37 7.35 -12.02 -11.60
CA GLN A 37 6.85 -10.92 -12.43
C GLN A 37 6.05 -9.90 -11.60
N LEU A 38 5.30 -10.35 -10.60
CA LEU A 38 4.60 -9.45 -9.68
C LEU A 38 5.57 -8.66 -8.80
N GLU A 39 6.61 -9.31 -8.29
CA GLU A 39 7.66 -8.65 -7.49
C GLU A 39 8.38 -7.57 -8.32
N GLU A 40 8.78 -7.89 -9.55
CA GLU A 40 9.42 -6.91 -10.43
C GLU A 40 8.48 -5.75 -10.78
N LYS A 41 7.20 -6.04 -11.08
CA LYS A 41 6.19 -5.01 -11.29
C LYS A 41 6.02 -4.11 -10.07
N ASN A 42 5.96 -4.68 -8.86
CA ASN A 42 5.83 -3.90 -7.63
C ASN A 42 7.05 -3.00 -7.42
N LYS A 43 8.25 -3.51 -7.66
CA LYS A 43 9.48 -2.71 -7.59
C LYS A 43 9.43 -1.51 -8.54
N LEU A 44 9.08 -1.73 -9.81
CA LEU A 44 8.95 -0.64 -10.79
C LEU A 44 7.88 0.38 -10.41
N LEU A 45 6.76 -0.05 -9.80
CA LEU A 45 5.74 0.86 -9.30
C LEU A 45 6.22 1.70 -8.12
N ILE A 46 6.97 1.11 -7.19
CA ILE A 46 7.57 1.84 -6.07
C ILE A 46 8.59 2.86 -6.59
N GLU A 47 9.48 2.46 -7.52
CA GLU A 47 10.43 3.37 -8.16
C GLU A 47 9.73 4.55 -8.86
N ALA A 48 8.59 4.31 -9.51
CA ALA A 48 7.80 5.38 -10.11
C ALA A 48 7.20 6.33 -9.06
N LEU A 49 6.71 5.80 -7.93
CA LEU A 49 6.19 6.60 -6.81
C LEU A 49 7.30 7.37 -6.09
N ASP A 50 8.54 6.85 -6.06
CA ASP A 50 9.69 7.54 -5.47
C ASP A 50 10.07 8.79 -6.25
N ASN A 51 9.88 8.76 -7.56
CA ASN A 51 10.13 9.88 -8.45
C ASN A 51 8.91 10.81 -8.61
N PHE A 52 7.78 10.46 -8.00
CA PHE A 52 6.60 11.30 -7.99
C PHE A 52 6.70 12.34 -6.88
N GLY A 53 6.14 13.53 -7.15
CA GLY A 53 6.02 14.59 -6.16
C GLY A 53 4.95 15.58 -6.58
N ALA A 54 4.44 16.34 -5.62
CA ALA A 54 3.45 17.37 -5.90
C ALA A 54 4.11 18.62 -6.49
N SER A 55 3.46 19.24 -7.48
CA SER A 55 3.91 20.48 -8.10
C SER A 55 3.54 21.73 -7.28
N SER A 56 2.66 21.57 -6.30
CA SER A 56 2.27 22.63 -5.35
C SER A 56 1.98 22.05 -3.98
N LYS A 57 1.99 22.92 -2.96
CA LYS A 57 1.59 22.58 -1.60
C LYS A 57 0.13 22.07 -1.56
N GLU A 58 -0.75 22.74 -2.26
CA GLU A 58 -2.17 22.41 -2.33
C GLU A 58 -2.37 21.02 -2.92
N GLN A 59 -1.62 20.68 -3.97
CA GLN A 59 -1.66 19.33 -4.56
C GLN A 59 -1.16 18.26 -3.58
N ALA A 60 -0.09 18.55 -2.81
CA ALA A 60 0.39 17.61 -1.80
C ALA A 60 -0.68 17.34 -0.71
N ILE A 61 -1.38 18.40 -0.27
CA ILE A 61 -2.47 18.31 0.71
C ILE A 61 -3.62 17.46 0.15
N GLU A 62 -4.04 17.73 -1.08
CA GLU A 62 -5.16 17.03 -1.74
C GLU A 62 -4.84 15.54 -1.92
N ILE A 63 -3.66 15.20 -2.46
CA ILE A 63 -3.24 13.80 -2.66
C ILE A 63 -3.20 13.05 -1.33
N TYR A 64 -2.68 13.68 -0.26
CA TYR A 64 -2.66 13.07 1.06
C TYR A 64 -4.08 12.81 1.58
N ALA A 65 -4.93 13.83 1.57
CA ALA A 65 -6.29 13.73 2.10
C ALA A 65 -7.15 12.71 1.33
N GLU A 66 -7.06 12.70 -0.01
CA GLU A 66 -7.72 11.67 -0.83
C GLU A 66 -7.11 10.29 -0.60
N GLY A 67 -5.80 10.19 -0.37
CA GLY A 67 -5.13 8.95 0.01
C GLY A 67 -5.67 8.38 1.33
N VAL A 68 -5.91 9.22 2.35
CA VAL A 68 -6.55 8.81 3.60
C VAL A 68 -8.00 8.39 3.37
N LYS A 69 -8.78 9.19 2.65
CA LYS A 69 -10.19 8.95 2.37
C LYS A 69 -10.42 7.65 1.58
N THR A 70 -9.56 7.38 0.61
CA THR A 70 -9.63 6.16 -0.21
C THR A 70 -8.86 4.98 0.37
N ARG A 71 -8.18 5.17 1.49
CA ARG A 71 -7.30 4.20 2.14
C ARG A 71 -6.14 3.74 1.24
N SER A 72 -5.67 4.64 0.38
CA SER A 72 -4.59 4.38 -0.55
C SER A 72 -3.24 4.76 0.06
N GLY A 73 -2.51 3.79 0.59
CA GLY A 73 -1.13 3.98 1.02
C GLY A 73 -0.21 4.46 -0.11
N PRO A 74 -0.31 3.94 -1.34
CA PRO A 74 0.47 4.46 -2.47
C PRO A 74 0.28 5.96 -2.74
N MET A 75 -0.93 6.49 -2.62
CA MET A 75 -1.16 7.94 -2.75
C MET A 75 -0.49 8.72 -1.63
N GLN A 76 -0.64 8.28 -0.38
CA GLN A 76 0.00 8.92 0.76
C GLN A 76 1.53 8.87 0.64
N TYR A 77 2.08 7.71 0.27
CA TYR A 77 3.51 7.50 0.05
C TYR A 77 4.09 8.42 -1.03
N SER A 78 3.38 8.60 -2.14
CA SER A 78 3.89 9.34 -3.30
C SER A 78 4.29 10.78 -2.99
N ILE A 79 3.66 11.41 -1.98
CA ILE A 79 3.92 12.81 -1.58
C ILE A 79 4.69 12.93 -0.27
N MET A 80 5.21 11.86 0.29
CA MET A 80 6.12 11.88 1.43
C MET A 80 7.54 12.24 0.99
N CYS A 81 8.26 12.99 1.82
CA CYS A 81 9.70 13.18 1.64
C CYS A 81 10.44 11.89 1.97
N LYS A 82 11.68 11.76 1.52
CA LYS A 82 12.48 10.53 1.57
C LYS A 82 12.45 9.80 2.92
N ASN A 83 12.75 10.49 4.01
CA ASN A 83 12.81 9.85 5.33
C ASN A 83 11.43 9.27 5.74
N LEU A 84 10.35 10.02 5.47
CA LEU A 84 9.00 9.56 5.80
C LEU A 84 8.57 8.39 4.90
N LYS A 85 9.03 8.32 3.66
CA LYS A 85 8.86 7.15 2.77
C LYS A 85 9.53 5.90 3.34
N GLU A 86 10.75 6.03 3.85
CA GLU A 86 11.48 4.91 4.47
C GLU A 86 10.75 4.38 5.70
N ASP A 87 10.25 5.27 6.57
CA ASP A 87 9.45 4.92 7.75
C ASP A 87 8.12 4.25 7.36
N PHE A 88 7.47 4.75 6.30
CA PHE A 88 6.23 4.16 5.80
C PHE A 88 6.43 2.72 5.31
N ILE A 89 7.45 2.47 4.48
CA ILE A 89 7.77 1.11 4.00
C ILE A 89 8.00 0.18 5.18
N LYS A 90 8.84 0.59 6.13
CA LYS A 90 9.13 -0.19 7.34
C LYS A 90 7.86 -0.54 8.12
N THR A 91 6.98 0.44 8.32
CA THR A 91 5.70 0.21 9.00
C THR A 91 4.83 -0.80 8.25
N MET A 92 4.70 -0.68 6.92
CA MET A 92 3.91 -1.61 6.11
C MET A 92 4.47 -3.05 6.15
N GLU A 93 5.80 -3.20 6.20
CA GLU A 93 6.46 -4.50 6.33
C GLU A 93 6.25 -5.11 7.72
N GLU A 94 6.41 -4.34 8.79
CA GLU A 94 6.19 -4.77 10.19
C GLU A 94 4.74 -5.22 10.41
N GLU A 95 3.78 -4.51 9.83
CA GLU A 95 2.35 -4.84 9.87
C GLU A 95 1.95 -5.96 8.88
N LYS A 96 2.87 -6.41 8.02
CA LYS A 96 2.60 -7.35 6.92
C LYS A 96 1.49 -6.86 5.97
N ASN A 97 1.38 -5.55 5.82
CA ASN A 97 0.41 -4.90 4.96
C ASN A 97 0.96 -4.69 3.55
N TYR A 98 1.22 -5.78 2.84
CA TYR A 98 1.83 -5.75 1.50
C TYR A 98 0.94 -5.10 0.42
N ALA A 99 -0.33 -4.91 0.70
CA ALA A 99 -1.25 -4.21 -0.20
C ALA A 99 -1.27 -2.69 0.01
N TRP A 100 -0.58 -2.19 1.03
CA TRP A 100 -0.55 -0.78 1.43
C TRP A 100 -1.95 -0.15 1.56
N VAL A 101 -2.91 -0.92 2.09
CA VAL A 101 -4.24 -0.41 2.42
C VAL A 101 -4.21 0.19 3.81
N THR A 102 -4.36 1.50 3.92
CA THR A 102 -4.33 2.22 5.20
C THR A 102 -5.71 2.32 5.84
N GLY A 103 -5.76 2.29 7.18
CA GLY A 103 -7.01 2.42 7.93
C GLY A 103 -7.95 1.21 7.81
N PHE A 104 -9.16 1.37 8.33
CA PHE A 104 -10.17 0.32 8.43
C PHE A 104 -11.34 0.53 7.46
N SER A 105 -12.11 -0.52 7.20
CA SER A 105 -13.31 -0.43 6.36
C SER A 105 -14.46 0.31 7.05
N SER A 106 -14.46 0.39 8.37
CA SER A 106 -15.41 1.16 9.18
C SER A 106 -14.74 1.51 10.53
N PRO A 107 -14.82 2.79 10.99
CA PRO A 107 -15.37 3.92 10.23
C PRO A 107 -14.55 4.26 9.00
N TRP A 108 -15.13 4.98 8.03
CA TRP A 108 -14.44 5.51 6.85
C TRP A 108 -14.51 7.05 6.84
N VAL A 109 -13.56 7.68 6.14
CA VAL A 109 -13.58 9.13 5.93
C VAL A 109 -14.69 9.47 4.93
N LYS A 110 -15.67 10.24 5.37
CA LYS A 110 -16.74 10.78 4.53
C LYS A 110 -16.28 11.99 3.74
N ASP A 111 -15.61 12.90 4.44
CA ASP A 111 -15.17 14.19 3.90
C ASP A 111 -13.99 14.72 4.71
N TYR A 112 -13.34 15.75 4.21
CA TYR A 112 -12.26 16.44 4.92
C TYR A 112 -12.26 17.93 4.63
N LYS A 113 -11.60 18.70 5.50
CA LYS A 113 -11.43 20.15 5.36
C LYS A 113 -10.06 20.57 5.91
N VAL A 114 -9.34 21.40 5.17
CA VAL A 114 -8.18 22.13 5.69
C VAL A 114 -8.70 23.22 6.64
N ILE A 115 -8.28 23.17 7.91
CA ILE A 115 -8.69 24.10 8.96
C ILE A 115 -7.58 25.04 9.38
N GLU A 116 -6.32 24.71 9.08
CA GLU A 116 -5.16 25.58 9.29
C GLU A 116 -4.16 25.38 8.14
N ASP A 117 -3.56 26.47 7.67
CA ASP A 117 -2.48 26.52 6.69
C ASP A 117 -1.57 27.70 7.02
N LYS A 118 -0.44 27.41 7.65
CA LYS A 118 0.47 28.41 8.19
C LYS A 118 1.89 28.21 7.68
N LYS A 119 2.48 29.27 7.14
CA LYS A 119 3.89 29.31 6.81
C LYS A 119 4.75 29.49 8.07
N ASN A 120 5.75 28.64 8.25
CA ASN A 120 6.71 28.69 9.35
C ASN A 120 7.93 29.59 9.02
N ALA A 121 8.74 29.90 10.03
CA ALA A 121 9.93 30.73 9.88
C ALA A 121 11.02 30.07 9.04
N ASP A 122 11.02 28.76 8.90
CA ASP A 122 11.96 27.95 8.13
C ASP A 122 11.44 27.61 6.71
N ASP A 123 10.51 28.40 6.20
CA ASP A 123 9.87 28.23 4.90
C ASP A 123 9.04 26.93 4.73
N SER A 124 8.96 26.08 5.73
CA SER A 124 8.00 24.96 5.75
C SER A 124 6.57 25.46 6.01
N TYR A 125 5.59 24.58 5.81
CA TYR A 125 4.19 24.86 6.14
C TYR A 125 3.67 23.85 7.17
N THR A 126 2.90 24.33 8.13
CA THR A 126 2.08 23.51 9.02
C THR A 126 0.65 23.58 8.52
N VAL A 127 0.09 22.42 8.19
CA VAL A 127 -1.28 22.30 7.67
C VAL A 127 -2.06 21.35 8.57
N VAL A 128 -3.24 21.74 9.00
CA VAL A 128 -4.13 20.88 9.78
C VAL A 128 -5.34 20.52 8.92
N ILE A 129 -5.54 19.22 8.73
CA ILE A 129 -6.68 18.65 8.00
C ILE A 129 -7.61 18.02 9.02
N LYS A 130 -8.87 18.42 9.02
CA LYS A 130 -9.93 17.77 9.77
C LYS A 130 -10.61 16.73 8.88
N PHE A 131 -10.70 15.50 9.35
CA PHE A 131 -11.41 14.40 8.71
C PHE A 131 -12.72 14.12 9.44
N TYR A 132 -13.79 13.95 8.68
CA TYR A 132 -15.12 13.59 9.15
C TYR A 132 -15.37 12.12 8.90
N TRP A 133 -15.60 11.36 9.97
CA TRP A 133 -15.75 9.91 9.90
C TRP A 133 -17.23 9.50 9.93
N GLU A 134 -17.55 8.44 9.19
CA GLU A 134 -18.90 7.88 9.08
C GLU A 134 -18.85 6.35 9.20
N THR A 135 -19.95 5.77 9.68
CA THR A 135 -20.22 4.33 9.69
C THR A 135 -21.54 4.06 8.97
N GLY A 136 -21.91 2.78 8.80
CA GLY A 136 -23.25 2.42 8.28
C GLY A 136 -24.43 2.94 9.11
N GLY A 137 -24.16 3.37 10.37
CA GLY A 137 -25.16 4.00 11.26
C GLY A 137 -25.18 5.53 11.21
N GLY A 138 -24.33 6.17 10.40
CA GLY A 138 -24.22 7.63 10.27
C GLY A 138 -22.90 8.20 10.82
N PRO A 139 -22.86 9.50 11.13
CA PRO A 139 -21.65 10.18 11.60
C PRO A 139 -21.03 9.49 12.81
N PHE A 140 -19.69 9.31 12.79
CA PHE A 140 -18.96 8.60 13.84
C PHE A 140 -18.10 9.56 14.70
N GLY A 141 -17.48 10.58 14.09
CA GLY A 141 -16.62 11.53 14.78
C GLY A 141 -15.75 12.35 13.83
N GLU A 142 -14.82 13.07 14.42
CA GLU A 142 -13.84 13.91 13.71
C GLU A 142 -12.45 13.63 14.25
N THR A 143 -11.43 13.74 13.40
CA THR A 143 -10.01 13.74 13.80
C THR A 143 -9.26 14.84 13.07
N ASN A 144 -8.17 15.32 13.65
CA ASN A 144 -7.27 16.22 12.96
C ASN A 144 -5.95 15.52 12.66
N THR A 145 -5.42 15.78 11.48
CA THR A 145 -4.07 15.40 11.09
C THR A 145 -3.26 16.64 10.80
N THR A 146 -2.13 16.78 11.49
CA THR A 146 -1.17 17.86 11.26
C THR A 146 -0.08 17.39 10.33
N LEU A 147 0.11 18.11 9.23
CA LEU A 147 1.16 17.88 8.25
C LEU A 147 2.22 18.96 8.34
N ARG A 148 3.50 18.58 8.21
CA ARG A 148 4.57 19.51 7.90
C ARG A 148 5.00 19.30 6.45
N ILE A 149 4.89 20.35 5.63
CA ILE A 149 5.11 20.30 4.19
C ILE A 149 6.27 21.24 3.85
N VAL A 150 7.15 20.77 2.97
CA VAL A 150 8.31 21.52 2.46
C VAL A 150 8.36 21.49 0.94
N ASN A 151 9.12 22.42 0.38
CA ASN A 151 9.53 22.34 -1.02
C ASN A 151 11.00 21.93 -1.09
N GLU A 152 11.26 20.76 -1.68
CA GLU A 152 12.61 20.24 -1.92
C GLU A 152 12.85 20.13 -3.43
N ASN A 153 13.71 20.98 -3.98
CA ASN A 153 14.05 20.97 -5.41
C ASN A 153 12.82 21.06 -6.33
N GLU A 154 11.94 22.03 -6.08
CA GLU A 154 10.69 22.26 -6.81
C GLU A 154 9.62 21.19 -6.63
N ILE A 155 9.83 20.21 -5.76
CA ILE A 155 8.88 19.16 -5.38
C ILE A 155 8.35 19.43 -3.99
N TRP A 156 7.03 19.47 -3.85
CA TRP A 156 6.37 19.59 -2.57
C TRP A 156 6.13 18.21 -1.96
N CYS A 157 6.65 18.00 -0.74
CA CYS A 157 6.50 16.76 -0.02
C CYS A 157 6.25 16.96 1.47
N ILE A 158 5.73 15.93 2.14
CA ILE A 158 5.41 15.91 3.56
C ILE A 158 6.57 15.31 4.33
N THR A 159 7.12 16.05 5.32
CA THR A 159 8.22 15.58 6.18
C THR A 159 7.72 14.98 7.49
N HIS A 160 6.51 15.32 7.92
CA HIS A 160 5.96 14.86 9.20
C HIS A 160 4.44 14.80 9.16
N ILE A 161 3.88 13.77 9.80
CA ILE A 161 2.45 13.53 9.94
C ILE A 161 2.18 13.21 11.41
N GLU A 162 1.26 13.95 12.01
CA GLU A 162 0.80 13.74 13.38
C GLU A 162 -0.73 13.64 13.40
N ASN A 163 -1.25 12.58 14.01
CA ASN A 163 -2.69 12.36 14.14
C ASN A 163 -3.12 12.53 15.60
N ASP A 164 -4.26 13.20 15.82
CA ASP A 164 -4.85 13.37 17.15
C ASP A 164 -5.81 12.24 17.56
N TYR A 165 -5.57 11.02 17.09
CA TYR A 165 -6.37 9.87 17.52
C TYR A 165 -6.30 9.74 19.06
N LYS A 166 -7.43 9.85 19.69
CA LYS A 166 -7.62 9.54 21.10
C LYS A 166 -8.26 8.18 21.27
#